data_484cfd6c8b04017997d5d5e3487ee23a
#
_entry.id   484cfd6c8b04017997d5d5e3487ee23a
#
_cell.length_a   1.000
_cell.length_b   1.000
_cell.length_c   1.000
_cell.angle_alpha   90.00
_cell.angle_beta   90.00
_cell.angle_gamma   90.00
#
_symmetry.space_group_name_H-M   'P 1'
#
loop_
_entity.id
_entity.type
_entity.pdbx_description
1 polymer ?
#
loop_
_entity_poly.entity_id
_entity_poly.type
_entity_poly.pdbx_seq_one_letter_code
_entity_poly.pdbx_strand_id
1 'polypeptide(L)'
;MQYLQSLPTTAYLKRFPAMLLLLQTFLLALSFLLSFPAGADRELPAPELAGRWQQQKADIKDFLVSEKLDGVRARWDGRRLLSRSGRVIPAPIWFVKDFPAVALEGELWGGYHSFNTASLLARGLGEADSWRQLGFYLFDAPGLKMAFAERYQAFKQYHQLTPYLYVIEQRRLNSTQELHLWLQQVVAKGGEGLMAHRIDAMYLAGRSDALLKLKPVEDAEARVLAILPGKGKYQGMMGALLVQTEAGVSFRLGTGFTDAERASPPLPGTWVTFAFSGLTSGGKPRFARFLRVRSDYRLSFPAEAIEAKVSAADPAAERNPAESANKEP
;
A
#
# COMPACT_ATOMS: atom_id res chain seq x y z
N MET A 1 -17.13 -92.23 -5.55
CA MET A 1 -16.88 -91.83 -4.15
C MET A 1 -16.06 -90.56 -4.15
N GLN A 2 -16.74 -89.46 -4.09
CA GLN A 2 -16.80 -88.48 -3.01
C GLN A 2 -15.45 -88.02 -2.47
N TYR A 3 -15.10 -86.79 -2.77
CA TYR A 3 -14.95 -85.74 -1.73
C TYR A 3 -14.84 -84.34 -2.41
N LEU A 4 -15.96 -83.62 -2.40
CA LEU A 4 -16.02 -82.17 -2.53
C LEU A 4 -15.76 -81.57 -1.12
N GLN A 5 -14.66 -80.87 -0.95
CA GLN A 5 -14.44 -80.00 0.24
C GLN A 5 -14.70 -78.56 -0.13
N SER A 6 -15.63 -78.00 0.60
CA SER A 6 -16.15 -76.64 0.57
C SER A 6 -15.08 -75.63 1.04
N LEU A 7 -14.87 -74.59 0.25
CA LEU A 7 -14.12 -73.35 0.68
C LEU A 7 -15.05 -72.41 1.43
N PRO A 8 -14.64 -71.72 2.50
CA PRO A 8 -15.48 -70.82 3.23
C PRO A 8 -15.57 -69.44 2.55
N THR A 9 -16.80 -69.06 2.19
CA THR A 9 -17.18 -67.82 1.47
C THR A 9 -17.36 -66.60 2.41
N THR A 10 -16.65 -66.48 3.52
CA THR A 10 -16.94 -65.46 4.53
C THR A 10 -15.81 -64.48 4.80
N ALA A 11 -14.77 -64.40 3.99
CA ALA A 11 -13.59 -63.51 4.25
C ALA A 11 -13.54 -62.25 3.36
N TYR A 12 -14.43 -62.09 2.38
CA TYR A 12 -14.34 -60.96 1.40
C TYR A 12 -15.25 -59.75 1.70
N LEU A 13 -16.16 -59.82 2.64
CA LEU A 13 -17.18 -58.77 2.87
C LEU A 13 -16.84 -57.72 3.95
N LYS A 14 -15.65 -57.75 4.58
CA LYS A 14 -15.27 -56.79 5.64
C LYS A 14 -14.30 -55.67 5.23
N ARG A 15 -13.87 -55.57 3.96
CA ARG A 15 -12.93 -54.52 3.51
C ARG A 15 -13.54 -53.44 2.59
N PHE A 16 -14.82 -53.50 2.28
CA PHE A 16 -15.52 -52.59 1.38
C PHE A 16 -15.95 -51.22 2.00
N PRO A 17 -16.26 -51.06 3.30
CA PRO A 17 -16.76 -49.79 3.79
C PRO A 17 -15.71 -48.66 3.81
N ALA A 18 -14.42 -48.98 4.03
CA ALA A 18 -13.38 -47.95 4.08
C ALA A 18 -13.02 -47.42 2.69
N MET A 19 -13.04 -48.25 1.66
CA MET A 19 -12.78 -47.85 0.28
C MET A 19 -13.94 -47.04 -0.30
N LEU A 20 -15.19 -47.37 0.08
CA LEU A 20 -16.37 -46.62 -0.33
C LEU A 20 -16.41 -45.22 0.33
N LEU A 21 -15.99 -45.13 1.63
CA LEU A 21 -15.87 -43.85 2.32
C LEU A 21 -14.81 -42.94 1.74
N LEU A 22 -13.65 -43.49 1.39
CA LEU A 22 -12.58 -42.76 0.69
C LEU A 22 -12.99 -42.30 -0.72
N LEU A 23 -13.77 -43.13 -1.44
CA LEU A 23 -14.31 -42.74 -2.75
C LEU A 23 -15.36 -41.65 -2.62
N GLN A 24 -16.21 -41.68 -1.58
CA GLN A 24 -17.20 -40.65 -1.31
C GLN A 24 -16.57 -39.33 -0.88
N THR A 25 -15.51 -39.35 -0.06
CA THR A 25 -14.77 -38.13 0.32
C THR A 25 -14.01 -37.54 -0.88
N PHE A 26 -13.46 -38.38 -1.75
CA PHE A 26 -12.81 -37.94 -2.99
C PHE A 26 -13.80 -37.37 -3.99
N LEU A 27 -14.98 -37.95 -4.14
CA LEU A 27 -16.07 -37.41 -4.99
C LEU A 27 -16.66 -36.12 -4.42
N LEU A 28 -16.80 -35.98 -3.11
CA LEU A 28 -17.22 -34.74 -2.46
C LEU A 28 -16.16 -33.64 -2.62
N ALA A 29 -14.87 -33.94 -2.51
CA ALA A 29 -13.79 -33.00 -2.76
C ALA A 29 -13.73 -32.59 -4.24
N LEU A 30 -13.96 -33.54 -5.16
CA LEU A 30 -14.00 -33.28 -6.61
C LEU A 30 -15.24 -32.48 -7.02
N SER A 31 -16.40 -32.70 -6.37
CA SER A 31 -17.62 -31.90 -6.63
C SER A 31 -17.49 -30.46 -6.13
N PHE A 32 -16.71 -30.21 -5.07
CA PHE A 32 -16.40 -28.86 -4.62
C PHE A 32 -15.48 -28.10 -5.58
N LEU A 33 -14.59 -28.81 -6.29
CA LEU A 33 -13.72 -28.25 -7.35
C LEU A 33 -14.48 -27.95 -8.65
N LEU A 34 -15.62 -28.59 -8.91
CA LEU A 34 -16.39 -28.43 -10.15
C LEU A 34 -17.56 -27.42 -10.04
N SER A 35 -17.81 -26.86 -8.86
CA SER A 35 -18.96 -25.96 -8.62
C SER A 35 -18.66 -24.47 -8.80
N PHE A 36 -17.54 -24.09 -9.40
CA PHE A 36 -17.34 -22.71 -9.79
C PHE A 36 -17.93 -22.47 -11.16
N PRO A 37 -18.99 -21.65 -11.30
CA PRO A 37 -19.54 -21.33 -12.59
C PRO A 37 -18.49 -20.61 -13.43
N ALA A 38 -18.00 -21.27 -14.46
CA ALA A 38 -17.18 -20.65 -15.49
C ALA A 38 -18.07 -19.68 -16.27
N GLY A 39 -17.86 -18.36 -16.12
CA GLY A 39 -18.31 -17.47 -17.17
C GLY A 39 -19.17 -16.25 -16.85
N ALA A 40 -19.43 -15.86 -15.61
CA ALA A 40 -19.94 -14.51 -15.37
C ALA A 40 -18.75 -13.56 -15.18
N ASP A 41 -18.76 -12.39 -15.81
CA ASP A 41 -17.90 -11.28 -15.43
C ASP A 41 -18.19 -10.98 -13.95
N ARG A 42 -17.37 -11.53 -13.07
CA ARG A 42 -17.53 -11.30 -11.64
C ARG A 42 -17.04 -9.88 -11.38
N GLU A 43 -17.99 -8.96 -11.25
CA GLU A 43 -17.69 -7.64 -10.78
C GLU A 43 -17.02 -7.75 -9.40
N LEU A 44 -15.75 -7.38 -9.33
CA LEU A 44 -15.00 -7.39 -8.07
C LEU A 44 -15.62 -6.34 -7.15
N PRO A 45 -15.85 -6.64 -5.86
CA PRO A 45 -16.30 -5.63 -4.91
C PRO A 45 -15.32 -4.46 -4.91
N ALA A 46 -15.77 -3.26 -4.55
CA ALA A 46 -14.86 -2.12 -4.42
C ALA A 46 -13.70 -2.46 -3.46
N PRO A 47 -12.48 -1.96 -3.70
CA PRO A 47 -11.32 -2.36 -2.92
C PRO A 47 -11.41 -1.91 -1.46
N GLU A 48 -10.94 -2.74 -0.55
CA GLU A 48 -10.70 -2.37 0.84
C GLU A 48 -9.54 -1.40 0.93
N LEU A 49 -9.66 -0.37 1.79
CA LEU A 49 -8.70 0.72 1.95
C LEU A 49 -8.17 0.76 3.39
N ALA A 50 -6.85 0.81 3.54
CA ALA A 50 -6.23 0.82 4.86
C ALA A 50 -6.44 2.15 5.60
N GLY A 51 -6.84 2.06 6.88
CA GLY A 51 -6.70 3.09 7.89
C GLY A 51 -5.24 3.27 8.32
N ARG A 52 -5.01 4.04 9.39
CA ARG A 52 -3.71 4.13 10.06
C ARG A 52 -3.75 3.39 11.39
N TRP A 53 -2.71 2.65 11.69
CA TRP A 53 -2.56 2.04 13.00
C TRP A 53 -2.50 3.10 14.10
N GLN A 54 -3.28 2.89 15.16
CA GLN A 54 -3.30 3.71 16.37
C GLN A 54 -3.26 2.76 17.57
N GLN A 55 -2.13 2.72 18.26
CA GLN A 55 -1.87 1.76 19.34
C GLN A 55 -2.91 1.79 20.47
N GLN A 56 -3.51 2.97 20.73
CA GLN A 56 -4.51 3.13 21.78
C GLN A 56 -5.90 2.59 21.41
N LYS A 57 -6.10 2.20 20.13
CA LYS A 57 -7.41 1.81 19.59
C LYS A 57 -7.51 0.36 19.16
N ALA A 58 -6.37 -0.36 19.08
CA ALA A 58 -6.35 -1.71 18.54
C ALA A 58 -5.34 -2.59 19.29
N ASP A 59 -5.74 -3.82 19.66
CA ASP A 59 -4.81 -4.84 20.14
C ASP A 59 -4.24 -5.61 18.94
N ILE A 60 -2.92 -5.68 18.87
CA ILE A 60 -2.22 -6.36 17.76
C ILE A 60 -2.56 -7.85 17.66
N LYS A 61 -2.97 -8.48 18.75
CA LYS A 61 -3.36 -9.91 18.81
C LYS A 61 -4.59 -10.21 17.95
N ASP A 62 -5.42 -9.20 17.69
CA ASP A 62 -6.61 -9.32 16.84
C ASP A 62 -6.30 -9.26 15.34
N PHE A 63 -5.01 -9.15 14.98
CA PHE A 63 -4.58 -8.93 13.60
C PHE A 63 -3.59 -10.00 13.12
N LEU A 64 -3.68 -10.29 11.83
CA LEU A 64 -2.56 -10.84 11.07
C LEU A 64 -1.78 -9.66 10.48
N VAL A 65 -0.47 -9.74 10.57
CA VAL A 65 0.43 -8.68 10.14
C VAL A 65 1.31 -9.17 8.98
N SER A 66 1.50 -8.33 7.99
CA SER A 66 2.35 -8.59 6.83
C SER A 66 3.23 -7.40 6.51
N GLU A 67 4.27 -7.61 5.71
CA GLU A 67 5.03 -6.53 5.12
C GLU A 67 4.15 -5.75 4.13
N LYS A 68 4.26 -4.43 4.15
CA LYS A 68 3.67 -3.54 3.17
C LYS A 68 4.62 -3.35 2.00
N LEU A 69 4.36 -4.03 0.90
CA LEU A 69 5.15 -3.89 -0.31
C LEU A 69 4.90 -2.53 -0.99
N ASP A 70 5.96 -1.91 -1.50
CA ASP A 70 5.89 -0.66 -2.28
C ASP A 70 5.90 -0.99 -3.79
N GLY A 71 4.76 -1.44 -4.28
CA GLY A 71 4.52 -1.80 -5.66
C GLY A 71 3.25 -1.16 -6.21
N VAL A 72 2.57 -1.84 -7.11
CA VAL A 72 1.30 -1.41 -7.68
C VAL A 72 0.21 -2.41 -7.33
N ARG A 73 -0.78 -1.96 -6.53
CA ARG A 73 -1.95 -2.78 -6.23
C ARG A 73 -2.65 -3.20 -7.52
N ALA A 74 -2.81 -4.50 -7.70
CA ALA A 74 -3.54 -5.11 -8.78
C ALA A 74 -4.62 -6.06 -8.24
N ARG A 75 -5.65 -6.27 -9.06
CA ARG A 75 -6.80 -7.10 -8.76
C ARG A 75 -6.97 -8.09 -9.92
N TRP A 76 -6.98 -9.35 -9.61
CA TRP A 76 -7.23 -10.42 -10.58
C TRP A 76 -8.70 -10.82 -10.54
N ASP A 77 -9.41 -10.71 -11.66
CA ASP A 77 -10.84 -11.05 -11.76
C ASP A 77 -11.08 -12.54 -12.10
N GLY A 78 -10.02 -13.33 -12.20
CA GLY A 78 -10.02 -14.70 -12.68
C GLY A 78 -9.61 -14.83 -14.16
N ARG A 79 -9.38 -13.70 -14.85
CA ARG A 79 -9.00 -13.63 -16.27
C ARG A 79 -8.04 -12.49 -16.59
N ARG A 80 -8.18 -11.34 -15.94
CA ARG A 80 -7.44 -10.11 -16.24
C ARG A 80 -6.92 -9.47 -14.96
N LEU A 81 -5.76 -8.87 -15.05
CA LEU A 81 -5.28 -7.96 -14.01
C LEU A 81 -5.91 -6.57 -14.21
N LEU A 82 -6.44 -6.03 -13.14
CA LEU A 82 -7.08 -4.72 -13.07
C LEU A 82 -6.35 -3.84 -12.05
N SER A 83 -6.25 -2.56 -12.33
CA SER A 83 -5.77 -1.58 -11.35
C SER A 83 -6.79 -1.38 -10.23
N ARG A 84 -6.42 -0.66 -9.17
CA ARG A 84 -7.34 -0.27 -8.11
C ARG A 84 -8.59 0.45 -8.60
N SER A 85 -8.49 1.20 -9.70
CA SER A 85 -9.62 1.92 -10.33
C SER A 85 -10.38 1.11 -11.36
N GLY A 86 -10.08 -0.19 -11.52
CA GLY A 86 -10.76 -1.09 -12.48
C GLY A 86 -10.21 -1.05 -13.91
N ARG A 87 -9.18 -0.25 -14.22
CA ARG A 87 -8.55 -0.27 -15.55
C ARG A 87 -7.75 -1.54 -15.75
N VAL A 88 -7.84 -2.15 -16.95
CA VAL A 88 -7.03 -3.31 -17.30
C VAL A 88 -5.53 -2.95 -17.25
N ILE A 89 -4.76 -3.78 -16.57
CA ILE A 89 -3.30 -3.76 -16.58
C ILE A 89 -2.84 -4.69 -17.71
N PRO A 90 -2.07 -4.20 -18.70
CA PRO A 90 -1.70 -4.97 -19.90
C PRO A 90 -0.56 -5.95 -19.59
N ALA A 91 -0.79 -6.89 -18.68
CA ALA A 91 0.16 -7.95 -18.38
C ALA A 91 0.32 -8.91 -19.56
N PRO A 92 1.55 -9.37 -19.88
CA PRO A 92 1.75 -10.38 -20.91
C PRO A 92 1.02 -11.68 -20.58
N ILE A 93 0.55 -12.38 -21.60
CA ILE A 93 -0.20 -13.65 -21.43
C ILE A 93 0.61 -14.67 -20.63
N TRP A 94 1.90 -14.78 -20.87
CA TRP A 94 2.78 -15.73 -20.17
C TRP A 94 2.93 -15.43 -18.68
N PHE A 95 2.68 -14.19 -18.24
CA PHE A 95 2.72 -13.80 -16.82
C PHE A 95 1.50 -14.31 -16.05
N VAL A 96 0.31 -14.31 -16.69
CA VAL A 96 -0.97 -14.59 -16.03
C VAL A 96 -1.62 -15.91 -16.44
N LYS A 97 -1.14 -16.61 -17.47
CA LYS A 97 -1.82 -17.77 -18.09
C LYS A 97 -2.19 -18.90 -17.12
N ASP A 98 -1.37 -19.09 -16.08
CA ASP A 98 -1.53 -20.17 -15.11
C ASP A 98 -2.07 -19.66 -13.76
N PHE A 99 -2.58 -18.42 -13.69
CA PHE A 99 -3.23 -17.90 -12.50
C PHE A 99 -4.59 -18.59 -12.28
N PRO A 100 -4.99 -18.82 -11.01
CA PRO A 100 -6.25 -19.52 -10.72
C PRO A 100 -7.47 -18.68 -11.14
N ALA A 101 -8.54 -19.35 -11.58
CA ALA A 101 -9.77 -18.70 -12.04
C ALA A 101 -10.65 -18.20 -10.85
N VAL A 102 -10.05 -17.56 -9.86
CA VAL A 102 -10.71 -16.98 -8.69
C VAL A 102 -10.29 -15.52 -8.51
N ALA A 103 -11.15 -14.74 -7.87
CA ALA A 103 -10.86 -13.34 -7.59
C ALA A 103 -9.76 -13.20 -6.52
N LEU A 104 -8.68 -12.46 -6.84
CA LEU A 104 -7.53 -12.25 -5.96
C LEU A 104 -7.14 -10.77 -5.93
N GLU A 105 -6.56 -10.33 -4.84
CA GLU A 105 -5.91 -9.03 -4.71
C GLU A 105 -4.45 -9.19 -4.27
N GLY A 106 -3.59 -8.37 -4.83
CA GLY A 106 -2.16 -8.42 -4.54
C GLY A 106 -1.44 -7.16 -4.98
N GLU A 107 -0.14 -7.19 -4.80
CA GLU A 107 0.79 -6.15 -5.22
C GLU A 107 1.66 -6.66 -6.37
N LEU A 108 1.72 -5.93 -7.48
CA LEU A 108 2.76 -6.13 -8.50
C LEU A 108 4.06 -5.54 -7.96
N TRP A 109 5.04 -6.39 -7.67
CA TRP A 109 6.26 -6.00 -6.97
C TRP A 109 7.47 -6.79 -7.51
N GLY A 110 8.62 -6.14 -7.60
CA GLY A 110 9.88 -6.71 -8.08
C GLY A 110 11.02 -6.61 -7.07
N GLY A 111 10.69 -6.47 -5.79
CA GLY A 111 11.68 -6.22 -4.74
C GLY A 111 11.70 -4.75 -4.30
N TYR A 112 12.55 -4.45 -3.33
CA TYR A 112 12.70 -3.09 -2.80
C TYR A 112 13.14 -2.13 -3.93
N HIS A 113 12.61 -0.91 -3.89
CA HIS A 113 12.85 0.16 -4.89
C HIS A 113 12.32 -0.11 -6.30
N SER A 114 11.50 -1.14 -6.51
CA SER A 114 10.93 -1.50 -7.83
C SER A 114 9.66 -0.74 -8.22
N PHE A 115 9.14 0.15 -7.36
CA PHE A 115 7.87 0.87 -7.60
C PHE A 115 7.79 1.52 -8.99
N ASN A 116 8.84 2.20 -9.44
CA ASN A 116 8.84 2.88 -10.73
C ASN A 116 8.67 1.88 -11.89
N THR A 117 9.39 0.76 -11.87
CA THR A 117 9.27 -0.32 -12.86
C THR A 117 7.85 -0.91 -12.86
N ALA A 118 7.34 -1.29 -11.69
CA ALA A 118 5.98 -1.80 -11.57
C ALA A 118 4.92 -0.80 -12.06
N SER A 119 5.10 0.48 -11.75
CA SER A 119 4.20 1.57 -12.17
C SER A 119 4.23 1.81 -13.68
N LEU A 120 5.39 1.76 -14.33
CA LEU A 120 5.51 1.89 -15.78
C LEU A 120 4.82 0.71 -16.49
N LEU A 121 5.12 -0.52 -16.06
CA LEU A 121 4.56 -1.74 -16.62
C LEU A 121 3.04 -1.82 -16.45
N ALA A 122 2.53 -1.48 -15.26
CA ALA A 122 1.08 -1.46 -14.99
C ALA A 122 0.33 -0.43 -15.85
N ARG A 123 1.01 0.60 -16.35
CA ARG A 123 0.45 1.61 -17.28
C ARG A 123 0.64 1.24 -18.76
N GLY A 124 1.33 0.14 -19.07
CA GLY A 124 1.64 -0.27 -20.43
C GLY A 124 2.75 0.53 -21.11
N LEU A 125 3.64 1.15 -20.33
CA LEU A 125 4.72 2.01 -20.83
C LEU A 125 6.09 1.33 -20.87
N GLY A 126 6.16 0.02 -20.52
CA GLY A 126 7.40 -0.76 -20.51
C GLY A 126 7.32 -1.96 -21.45
N GLU A 127 8.47 -2.58 -21.69
CA GLU A 127 8.59 -3.75 -22.54
C GLU A 127 8.06 -5.02 -21.85
N ALA A 128 7.52 -5.95 -22.64
CA ALA A 128 6.94 -7.20 -22.12
C ALA A 128 7.94 -8.02 -21.30
N ASP A 129 9.20 -8.09 -21.71
CA ASP A 129 10.22 -8.85 -20.99
C ASP A 129 10.58 -8.28 -19.62
N SER A 130 10.36 -6.98 -19.41
CA SER A 130 10.56 -6.34 -18.10
C SER A 130 9.61 -6.88 -17.02
N TRP A 131 8.47 -7.50 -17.42
CA TRP A 131 7.56 -8.17 -16.51
C TRP A 131 8.20 -9.37 -15.78
N ARG A 132 9.29 -9.93 -16.29
CA ARG A 132 10.06 -11.00 -15.62
C ARG A 132 10.66 -10.55 -14.29
N GLN A 133 10.80 -9.24 -14.08
CA GLN A 133 11.29 -8.65 -12.83
C GLN A 133 10.19 -8.53 -11.77
N LEU A 134 8.92 -8.77 -12.13
CA LEU A 134 7.77 -8.62 -11.23
C LEU A 134 7.19 -9.98 -10.83
N GLY A 135 6.62 -10.01 -9.62
CA GLY A 135 5.66 -11.02 -9.20
C GLY A 135 4.34 -10.36 -8.79
N PHE A 136 3.26 -11.14 -8.79
CA PHE A 136 1.98 -10.75 -8.22
C PHE A 136 1.89 -11.35 -6.82
N TYR A 137 2.02 -10.51 -5.80
CA TYR A 137 2.09 -10.88 -4.39
C TYR A 137 0.72 -10.75 -3.74
N LEU A 138 0.05 -11.86 -3.53
CA LEU A 138 -1.32 -11.92 -3.01
C LEU A 138 -1.37 -11.51 -1.54
N PHE A 139 -2.35 -10.69 -1.20
CA PHE A 139 -2.66 -10.30 0.17
C PHE A 139 -4.12 -10.52 0.55
N ASP A 140 -5.06 -10.71 -0.40
CA ASP A 140 -6.46 -11.03 -0.13
C ASP A 140 -7.15 -11.76 -1.30
N ALA A 141 -8.35 -12.32 -1.01
CA ALA A 141 -9.25 -12.96 -1.98
C ALA A 141 -10.69 -12.44 -1.78
N PRO A 142 -11.04 -11.31 -2.41
CA PRO A 142 -12.29 -10.57 -2.15
C PRO A 142 -13.57 -11.34 -2.53
N GLY A 143 -13.44 -12.38 -3.35
CA GLY A 143 -14.58 -13.24 -3.74
C GLY A 143 -15.03 -14.23 -2.66
N LEU A 144 -14.24 -14.42 -1.60
CA LEU A 144 -14.52 -15.36 -0.54
C LEU A 144 -15.28 -14.69 0.61
N LYS A 145 -16.53 -15.16 0.87
CA LYS A 145 -17.39 -14.63 1.94
C LYS A 145 -17.07 -15.30 3.28
N MET A 146 -15.88 -15.04 3.82
CA MET A 146 -15.40 -15.57 5.08
C MET A 146 -14.48 -14.58 5.77
N ALA A 147 -14.09 -14.83 7.03
CA ALA A 147 -13.18 -14.01 7.80
C ALA A 147 -11.78 -13.97 7.15
N PHE A 148 -11.00 -12.90 7.39
CA PHE A 148 -9.68 -12.73 6.76
C PHE A 148 -8.74 -13.91 7.03
N ALA A 149 -8.71 -14.41 8.26
CA ALA A 149 -7.85 -15.56 8.58
C ALA A 149 -8.19 -16.80 7.73
N GLU A 150 -9.48 -17.04 7.48
CA GLU A 150 -9.95 -18.15 6.64
C GLU A 150 -9.65 -17.89 5.16
N ARG A 151 -9.86 -16.64 4.68
CA ARG A 151 -9.46 -16.23 3.31
C ARG A 151 -7.97 -16.45 3.08
N TYR A 152 -7.13 -16.03 4.05
CA TYR A 152 -5.68 -16.24 3.98
C TYR A 152 -5.33 -17.72 3.84
N GLN A 153 -5.91 -18.61 4.65
CA GLN A 153 -5.68 -20.04 4.51
C GLN A 153 -6.13 -20.57 3.14
N ALA A 154 -7.26 -20.07 2.63
CA ALA A 154 -7.78 -20.49 1.33
C ALA A 154 -6.87 -20.07 0.17
N PHE A 155 -6.34 -18.85 0.13
CA PHE A 155 -5.47 -18.43 -0.97
C PHE A 155 -3.98 -18.74 -0.76
N LYS A 156 -3.56 -19.13 0.45
CA LYS A 156 -2.17 -19.52 0.74
C LYS A 156 -1.68 -20.66 -0.15
N GLN A 157 -2.56 -21.56 -0.59
CA GLN A 157 -2.23 -22.65 -1.50
C GLN A 157 -1.71 -22.18 -2.87
N TYR A 158 -1.95 -20.92 -3.25
CA TYR A 158 -1.49 -20.35 -4.52
C TYR A 158 -0.04 -19.83 -4.46
N HIS A 159 0.62 -19.92 -3.31
CA HIS A 159 2.01 -19.52 -3.19
C HIS A 159 2.91 -20.34 -4.13
N GLN A 160 3.61 -19.67 -5.02
CA GLN A 160 4.48 -20.27 -6.03
C GLN A 160 3.77 -21.29 -6.96
N LEU A 161 2.45 -21.15 -7.15
CA LEU A 161 1.71 -21.92 -8.14
C LEU A 161 2.26 -21.69 -9.55
N THR A 162 2.76 -20.49 -9.81
CA THR A 162 3.51 -20.12 -11.02
C THR A 162 4.77 -19.36 -10.61
N PRO A 163 5.77 -19.17 -11.51
CA PRO A 163 6.95 -18.37 -11.24
C PRO A 163 6.66 -16.90 -10.90
N TYR A 164 5.42 -16.42 -11.11
CA TYR A 164 5.03 -15.03 -10.95
C TYR A 164 3.94 -14.82 -9.90
N LEU A 165 3.48 -15.86 -9.21
CA LEU A 165 2.40 -15.78 -8.22
C LEU A 165 2.95 -16.14 -6.83
N TYR A 166 2.89 -15.19 -5.91
CA TYR A 166 3.36 -15.34 -4.54
C TYR A 166 2.25 -14.97 -3.56
N VAL A 167 2.37 -15.42 -2.32
CA VAL A 167 1.49 -15.00 -1.22
C VAL A 167 2.34 -14.27 -0.20
N ILE A 168 1.89 -13.08 0.21
CA ILE A 168 2.56 -12.32 1.29
C ILE A 168 2.34 -13.05 2.61
N GLU A 169 3.43 -13.35 3.30
CA GLU A 169 3.39 -14.00 4.61
C GLU A 169 2.62 -13.15 5.62
N GLN A 170 1.71 -13.78 6.33
CA GLN A 170 0.96 -13.18 7.42
C GLN A 170 1.43 -13.75 8.75
N ARG A 171 1.74 -12.90 9.73
CA ARG A 171 2.24 -13.29 11.04
C ARG A 171 1.29 -12.87 12.14
N ARG A 172 1.12 -13.71 13.16
CA ARG A 172 0.55 -13.30 14.44
C ARG A 172 1.65 -12.70 15.31
N LEU A 173 1.36 -11.58 15.93
CA LEU A 173 2.24 -10.94 16.90
C LEU A 173 1.57 -10.91 18.27
N ASN A 174 2.39 -11.02 19.32
CA ASN A 174 1.90 -11.11 20.69
C ASN A 174 1.91 -9.77 21.41
N SER A 175 2.64 -8.77 20.87
CA SER A 175 2.77 -7.47 21.49
C SER A 175 3.03 -6.36 20.47
N THR A 176 2.71 -5.13 20.84
CA THR A 176 3.06 -3.94 20.08
C THR A 176 4.59 -3.73 19.99
N GLN A 177 5.34 -4.26 20.96
CA GLN A 177 6.80 -4.22 20.89
C GLN A 177 7.34 -5.07 19.74
N GLU A 178 6.84 -6.30 19.55
CA GLU A 178 7.17 -7.15 18.39
C GLU A 178 6.81 -6.44 17.08
N LEU A 179 5.65 -5.78 17.02
CA LEU A 179 5.22 -5.01 15.87
C LEU A 179 6.22 -3.90 15.51
N HIS A 180 6.67 -3.12 16.49
CA HIS A 180 7.63 -2.05 16.27
C HIS A 180 9.02 -2.59 15.88
N LEU A 181 9.48 -3.66 16.49
CA LEU A 181 10.75 -4.30 16.12
C LEU A 181 10.71 -4.81 14.67
N TRP A 182 9.63 -5.45 14.27
CA TRP A 182 9.49 -5.90 12.89
C TRP A 182 9.38 -4.74 11.90
N LEU A 183 8.64 -3.68 12.25
CA LEU A 183 8.60 -2.45 11.45
C LEU A 183 10.00 -1.88 11.21
N GLN A 184 10.83 -1.78 12.26
CA GLN A 184 12.21 -1.31 12.14
C GLN A 184 13.04 -2.21 11.23
N GLN A 185 12.92 -3.55 11.35
CA GLN A 185 13.62 -4.51 10.50
C GLN A 185 13.23 -4.37 9.03
N VAL A 186 11.94 -4.20 8.72
CA VAL A 186 11.43 -4.01 7.36
C VAL A 186 11.97 -2.71 6.77
N VAL A 187 11.90 -1.62 7.53
CA VAL A 187 12.39 -0.29 7.10
C VAL A 187 13.90 -0.30 6.87
N ALA A 188 14.68 -0.95 7.76
CA ALA A 188 16.12 -1.07 7.61
C ALA A 188 16.55 -1.81 6.31
N LYS A 189 15.66 -2.67 5.76
CA LYS A 189 15.85 -3.34 4.47
C LYS A 189 15.37 -2.54 3.26
N GLY A 190 14.83 -1.33 3.50
CA GLY A 190 14.23 -0.49 2.44
C GLY A 190 12.75 -0.73 2.21
N GLY A 191 12.06 -1.49 3.09
CA GLY A 191 10.62 -1.72 3.01
C GLY A 191 9.79 -0.51 3.44
N GLU A 192 8.54 -0.44 2.97
CA GLU A 192 7.63 0.70 3.19
C GLU A 192 7.02 0.72 4.60
N GLY A 193 6.87 -0.45 5.23
CA GLY A 193 6.22 -0.61 6.52
C GLY A 193 5.46 -1.93 6.65
N LEU A 194 4.40 -1.93 7.45
CA LEU A 194 3.59 -3.11 7.72
C LEU A 194 2.11 -2.85 7.44
N MET A 195 1.37 -3.93 7.22
CA MET A 195 -0.09 -3.99 7.15
C MET A 195 -0.60 -4.88 8.28
N ALA A 196 -1.64 -4.45 8.97
CA ALA A 196 -2.34 -5.27 9.96
C ALA A 196 -3.79 -5.44 9.51
N HIS A 197 -4.24 -6.68 9.35
CA HIS A 197 -5.59 -7.03 8.92
C HIS A 197 -6.28 -7.84 10.02
N ARG A 198 -7.46 -7.39 10.46
CA ARG A 198 -8.22 -8.07 11.52
C ARG A 198 -8.55 -9.50 11.11
N ILE A 199 -8.30 -10.42 12.04
CA ILE A 199 -8.43 -11.86 11.83
C ILE A 199 -9.87 -12.25 11.47
N ASP A 200 -10.83 -11.66 12.14
CA ASP A 200 -12.26 -11.95 12.04
C ASP A 200 -13.00 -11.09 11.01
N ALA A 201 -12.30 -10.17 10.34
CA ALA A 201 -12.96 -9.24 9.42
C ALA A 201 -13.40 -9.93 8.12
N MET A 202 -14.66 -9.71 7.77
CA MET A 202 -15.14 -9.94 6.39
C MET A 202 -14.48 -8.92 5.45
N TYR A 203 -14.44 -9.23 4.15
CA TYR A 203 -13.96 -8.25 3.16
C TYR A 203 -14.90 -7.04 3.12
N LEU A 204 -14.37 -5.86 3.44
CA LEU A 204 -15.13 -4.60 3.54
C LEU A 204 -14.66 -3.60 2.49
N ALA A 205 -15.56 -3.24 1.56
CA ALA A 205 -15.28 -2.20 0.59
C ALA A 205 -15.05 -0.84 1.27
N GLY A 206 -14.05 -0.09 0.82
CA GLY A 206 -13.75 1.23 1.37
C GLY A 206 -12.84 1.18 2.61
N ARG A 207 -12.86 2.23 3.41
CA ARG A 207 -11.99 2.40 4.58
C ARG A 207 -12.69 1.97 5.86
N SER A 208 -12.01 1.10 6.62
CA SER A 208 -12.46 0.62 7.92
C SER A 208 -11.27 0.48 8.88
N ASP A 209 -11.54 0.13 10.13
CA ASP A 209 -10.52 -0.24 11.11
C ASP A 209 -10.10 -1.72 11.01
N ALA A 210 -10.63 -2.45 10.02
CA ALA A 210 -10.28 -3.85 9.79
C ALA A 210 -8.91 -4.01 9.10
N LEU A 211 -8.53 -3.08 8.25
CA LEU A 211 -7.24 -3.06 7.56
C LEU A 211 -6.49 -1.77 7.91
N LEU A 212 -5.34 -1.90 8.54
CA LEU A 212 -4.54 -0.79 9.04
C LEU A 212 -3.12 -0.84 8.47
N LYS A 213 -2.53 0.31 8.20
CA LYS A 213 -1.15 0.44 7.76
C LYS A 213 -0.29 1.11 8.82
N LEU A 214 0.91 0.57 9.00
CA LEU A 214 1.98 1.15 9.81
C LEU A 214 3.11 1.55 8.87
N LYS A 215 3.48 2.81 8.94
CA LYS A 215 4.67 3.34 8.27
C LYS A 215 5.56 4.00 9.31
N PRO A 216 6.88 4.01 9.12
CA PRO A 216 7.74 4.81 9.96
C PRO A 216 7.29 6.26 9.84
N VAL A 217 7.23 6.94 10.96
CA VAL A 217 7.11 8.38 11.01
C VAL A 217 8.50 8.89 11.29
N GLU A 218 9.12 9.43 10.27
CA GLU A 218 10.37 10.18 10.41
C GLU A 218 10.00 11.62 10.72
N ASP A 219 10.78 12.28 11.56
CA ASP A 219 10.72 13.71 11.75
C ASP A 219 12.08 14.35 11.45
N ALA A 220 12.04 15.57 11.00
CA ALA A 220 13.22 16.36 10.71
C ALA A 220 12.90 17.83 10.94
N GLU A 221 13.95 18.65 10.97
CA GLU A 221 13.86 20.09 11.11
C GLU A 221 14.01 20.77 9.76
N ALA A 222 13.26 21.86 9.60
CA ALA A 222 13.41 22.77 8.48
C ALA A 222 13.24 24.21 8.91
N ARG A 223 13.96 25.13 8.26
CA ARG A 223 13.85 26.56 8.49
C ARG A 223 12.76 27.13 7.59
N VAL A 224 11.90 27.96 8.15
CA VAL A 224 10.91 28.71 7.39
C VAL A 224 11.61 29.76 6.52
N LEU A 225 11.38 29.72 5.22
CA LEU A 225 11.87 30.70 4.26
C LEU A 225 10.81 31.77 3.96
N ALA A 226 9.55 31.33 3.76
CA ALA A 226 8.44 32.23 3.46
C ALA A 226 7.09 31.65 3.89
N ILE A 227 6.12 32.54 4.08
CA ILE A 227 4.72 32.21 4.33
C ILE A 227 3.97 32.35 3.00
N LEU A 228 3.36 31.25 2.52
CA LEU A 228 2.59 31.23 1.29
C LEU A 228 1.10 31.44 1.58
N PRO A 229 0.41 32.31 0.82
CA PRO A 229 -0.99 32.64 1.06
C PRO A 229 -1.90 31.43 0.88
N GLY A 230 -2.96 31.38 1.68
CA GLY A 230 -4.01 30.39 1.57
C GLY A 230 -5.02 30.72 0.47
N LYS A 231 -5.77 29.68 0.05
CA LYS A 231 -6.87 29.79 -0.92
C LYS A 231 -8.14 29.16 -0.33
N GLY A 232 -9.30 29.53 -0.85
CA GLY A 232 -10.58 29.00 -0.39
C GLY A 232 -10.82 29.32 1.08
N LYS A 233 -11.09 28.31 1.92
CA LYS A 233 -11.33 28.51 3.36
C LYS A 233 -10.18 29.16 4.11
N TYR A 234 -8.97 29.15 3.56
CA TYR A 234 -7.77 29.74 4.14
C TYR A 234 -7.41 31.12 3.53
N GLN A 235 -8.31 31.73 2.80
CA GLN A 235 -8.09 33.08 2.26
C GLN A 235 -7.85 34.07 3.40
N GLY A 236 -6.80 34.88 3.32
CA GLY A 236 -6.36 35.77 4.40
C GLY A 236 -5.52 35.13 5.49
N MET A 237 -5.28 33.81 5.42
CA MET A 237 -4.42 33.05 6.32
C MET A 237 -3.30 32.35 5.55
N MET A 238 -2.38 31.75 6.29
CA MET A 238 -1.31 30.92 5.70
C MET A 238 -1.90 29.66 5.04
N GLY A 239 -1.57 29.43 3.77
CA GLY A 239 -1.84 28.17 3.06
C GLY A 239 -0.76 27.11 3.33
N ALA A 240 0.51 27.52 3.26
CA ALA A 240 1.66 26.66 3.53
C ALA A 240 2.86 27.52 3.96
N LEU A 241 3.87 26.86 4.56
CA LEU A 241 5.21 27.42 4.69
C LEU A 241 6.09 26.92 3.53
N LEU A 242 6.90 27.79 2.96
CA LEU A 242 8.08 27.36 2.22
C LEU A 242 9.19 27.14 3.24
N VAL A 243 9.73 25.93 3.30
CA VAL A 243 10.74 25.57 4.28
C VAL A 243 11.96 24.93 3.59
N GLN A 244 13.11 24.97 4.27
CA GLN A 244 14.37 24.36 3.80
C GLN A 244 14.97 23.51 4.92
N THR A 245 15.34 22.27 4.61
CA THR A 245 16.07 21.37 5.52
C THR A 245 17.53 21.82 5.63
N GLU A 246 18.26 21.30 6.61
CA GLU A 246 19.71 21.51 6.76
C GLU A 246 20.51 21.09 5.52
N ALA A 247 20.07 20.04 4.83
CA ALA A 247 20.65 19.58 3.56
C ALA A 247 20.35 20.50 2.37
N GLY A 248 19.69 21.66 2.58
CA GLY A 248 19.36 22.63 1.54
C GLY A 248 18.14 22.29 0.69
N VAL A 249 17.40 21.22 1.00
CA VAL A 249 16.20 20.80 0.23
C VAL A 249 15.02 21.68 0.60
N SER A 250 14.49 22.45 -0.37
CA SER A 250 13.33 23.31 -0.16
C SER A 250 12.03 22.64 -0.62
N PHE A 251 10.97 22.78 0.18
CA PHE A 251 9.65 22.22 -0.13
C PHE A 251 8.53 23.00 0.56
N ARG A 252 7.27 22.75 0.13
CA ARG A 252 6.08 23.33 0.74
C ARG A 252 5.57 22.45 1.86
N LEU A 253 5.42 23.02 3.06
CA LEU A 253 4.83 22.40 4.24
C LEU A 253 3.43 23.01 4.47
N GLY A 254 2.39 22.32 4.00
CA GLY A 254 1.02 22.85 4.00
C GLY A 254 0.03 22.11 4.90
N THR A 255 0.44 21.01 5.53
CA THR A 255 -0.42 20.17 6.37
C THR A 255 0.08 20.10 7.80
N GLY A 256 -0.80 19.73 8.74
CA GLY A 256 -0.46 19.59 10.17
C GLY A 256 -0.76 20.84 11.01
N PHE A 257 -1.11 21.95 10.40
CA PHE A 257 -1.43 23.21 11.09
C PHE A 257 -2.90 23.24 11.51
N THR A 258 -3.13 23.78 12.71
CA THR A 258 -4.43 24.24 13.18
C THR A 258 -4.82 25.55 12.49
N ASP A 259 -6.10 25.93 12.56
CA ASP A 259 -6.54 27.22 12.01
C ASP A 259 -5.93 28.40 12.77
N ALA A 260 -5.67 28.28 14.08
CA ALA A 260 -4.96 29.29 14.87
C ALA A 260 -3.50 29.48 14.42
N GLU A 261 -2.78 28.38 14.14
CA GLU A 261 -1.42 28.44 13.59
C GLU A 261 -1.39 29.00 12.17
N ARG A 262 -2.46 28.86 11.41
CA ARG A 262 -2.58 29.50 10.10
C ARG A 262 -2.85 30.99 10.16
N ALA A 263 -3.59 31.43 11.18
CA ALA A 263 -3.83 32.85 11.42
C ALA A 263 -2.59 33.58 11.99
N SER A 264 -1.75 32.85 12.76
CA SER A 264 -0.50 33.37 13.31
C SER A 264 0.66 32.40 13.04
N PRO A 265 1.14 32.34 11.80
CA PRO A 265 2.12 31.33 11.38
C PRO A 265 3.53 31.63 11.89
N PRO A 266 4.38 30.57 11.99
CA PRO A 266 5.80 30.75 12.26
C PRO A 266 6.45 31.70 11.23
N LEU A 267 7.19 32.68 11.72
CA LEU A 267 7.83 33.69 10.88
C LEU A 267 9.03 33.11 10.09
N PRO A 268 9.40 33.71 8.96
CA PRO A 268 10.65 33.38 8.27
C PRO A 268 11.86 33.44 9.23
N GLY A 269 12.74 32.45 9.08
CA GLY A 269 13.87 32.25 9.99
C GLY A 269 13.60 31.27 11.14
N THR A 270 12.34 31.01 11.49
CA THR A 270 11.96 30.06 12.52
C THR A 270 12.24 28.61 12.08
N TRP A 271 12.75 27.79 13.01
CA TRP A 271 12.87 26.35 12.81
C TRP A 271 11.58 25.63 13.20
N VAL A 272 11.19 24.67 12.41
CA VAL A 272 10.00 23.83 12.65
C VAL A 272 10.36 22.37 12.53
N THR A 273 9.77 21.53 13.36
CA THR A 273 9.79 20.07 13.22
C THR A 273 8.64 19.66 12.34
N PHE A 274 8.89 18.81 11.37
CA PHE A 274 7.88 18.21 10.53
C PHE A 274 8.03 16.69 10.44
N ALA A 275 6.92 15.97 10.43
CA ALA A 275 6.90 14.54 10.17
C ALA A 275 6.79 14.29 8.68
N PHE A 276 7.42 13.21 8.18
CA PHE A 276 7.32 12.78 6.79
C PHE A 276 7.37 11.25 6.68
N SER A 277 7.16 10.73 5.48
CA SER A 277 7.18 9.27 5.22
C SER A 277 8.07 8.99 4.01
N GLY A 278 9.39 8.91 4.27
CA GLY A 278 10.41 8.71 3.26
C GLY A 278 10.60 9.91 2.31
N LEU A 279 11.54 9.79 1.38
CA LEU A 279 11.92 10.82 0.44
C LEU A 279 11.48 10.47 -0.98
N THR A 280 11.31 11.48 -1.83
CA THR A 280 11.21 11.29 -3.28
C THR A 280 12.59 10.99 -3.88
N SER A 281 12.66 10.55 -5.13
CA SER A 281 13.94 10.37 -5.85
C SER A 281 14.79 11.65 -5.92
N GLY A 282 14.16 12.82 -5.80
CA GLY A 282 14.84 14.13 -5.69
C GLY A 282 15.10 14.58 -4.26
N GLY A 283 15.06 13.69 -3.25
CA GLY A 283 15.37 13.99 -1.85
C GLY A 283 14.32 14.83 -1.11
N LYS A 284 13.15 15.12 -1.70
CA LYS A 284 12.09 15.89 -1.02
C LYS A 284 11.27 14.99 -0.10
N PRO A 285 10.94 15.45 1.15
CA PRO A 285 10.08 14.71 2.07
C PRO A 285 8.69 14.44 1.48
N ARG A 286 8.25 13.16 1.54
CA ARG A 286 6.91 12.75 1.10
C ARG A 286 5.91 12.94 2.23
N PHE A 287 4.74 13.50 1.93
CA PHE A 287 3.65 13.70 2.88
C PHE A 287 4.04 14.51 4.13
N ALA A 288 4.92 15.50 3.95
CA ALA A 288 5.40 16.34 5.04
C ALA A 288 4.24 17.01 5.80
N ARG A 289 4.32 16.96 7.13
CA ARG A 289 3.30 17.51 8.04
C ARG A 289 3.97 18.23 9.20
N PHE A 290 3.58 19.47 9.44
CA PHE A 290 4.04 20.26 10.60
C PHE A 290 3.70 19.54 11.92
N LEU A 291 4.63 19.55 12.85
CA LEU A 291 4.46 19.05 14.21
C LEU A 291 4.51 20.17 15.25
N ARG A 292 5.54 21.00 15.21
CA ARG A 292 5.76 22.07 16.19
C ARG A 292 6.81 23.07 15.74
N VAL A 293 6.82 24.23 16.35
CA VAL A 293 7.94 25.19 16.29
C VAL A 293 9.09 24.68 17.18
N ARG A 294 10.34 24.89 16.74
CA ARG A 294 11.58 24.61 17.49
C ARG A 294 12.18 25.91 17.96
N SER A 295 11.79 26.35 19.15
CA SER A 295 12.33 27.57 19.78
C SER A 295 13.77 27.41 20.31
N ASP A 296 14.19 26.17 20.54
CA ASP A 296 15.50 25.77 21.07
C ASP A 296 16.56 25.54 19.97
N TYR A 297 16.17 25.56 18.69
CA TYR A 297 17.07 25.26 17.59
C TYR A 297 17.75 26.54 17.09
N ARG A 298 19.02 26.70 17.42
CA ARG A 298 19.86 27.81 16.93
C ARG A 298 20.99 27.24 16.08
N LEU A 299 20.86 27.22 14.76
CA LEU A 299 22.00 27.13 13.87
C LEU A 299 22.45 28.55 13.51
N SER A 300 23.76 28.77 13.58
CA SER A 300 24.42 30.02 13.19
C SER A 300 24.52 30.11 11.68
N PHE A 301 23.44 30.58 11.02
CA PHE A 301 23.55 31.09 9.66
C PHE A 301 23.43 32.61 9.66
N PRO A 302 24.28 33.35 8.92
CA PRO A 302 24.14 34.79 8.80
C PRO A 302 22.82 35.17 8.12
N ALA A 303 22.14 36.18 8.68
CA ALA A 303 20.86 36.67 8.17
C ALA A 303 20.91 37.14 6.70
N GLU A 304 22.07 37.57 6.24
CA GLU A 304 22.32 38.12 4.90
C GLU A 304 22.11 37.12 3.74
N ALA A 305 22.20 35.80 4.00
CA ALA A 305 21.99 34.80 2.96
C ALA A 305 20.50 34.57 2.59
N ILE A 306 19.58 35.18 3.32
CA ILE A 306 18.13 34.96 3.16
C ILE A 306 17.54 35.96 2.19
N GLU A 307 17.93 37.22 2.25
CA GLU A 307 17.37 38.27 1.38
C GLU A 307 17.71 38.05 -0.09
N ALA A 308 18.92 37.57 -0.39
CA ALA A 308 19.33 37.27 -1.76
C ALA A 308 18.57 36.13 -2.44
N LYS A 309 18.06 35.15 -1.66
CA LYS A 309 17.30 34.01 -2.22
C LYS A 309 15.80 34.24 -2.31
N VAL A 310 15.25 35.13 -1.50
CA VAL A 310 13.84 35.53 -1.59
C VAL A 310 13.59 36.38 -2.81
N SER A 311 14.51 37.27 -3.17
CA SER A 311 14.46 38.08 -4.38
C SER A 311 14.60 37.26 -5.68
N ALA A 312 15.32 36.13 -5.62
CA ALA A 312 15.50 35.27 -6.80
C ALA A 312 14.35 34.27 -7.06
N ALA A 313 13.40 34.14 -6.10
CA ALA A 313 12.32 33.16 -6.18
C ALA A 313 11.00 33.70 -6.76
N ASP A 314 10.90 34.99 -7.08
CA ASP A 314 9.73 35.62 -7.71
C ASP A 314 10.11 36.43 -8.94
N PRO A 315 10.28 35.81 -10.13
CA PRO A 315 10.51 36.52 -11.39
C PRO A 315 9.25 37.21 -11.96
N ALA A 316 8.13 37.23 -11.23
CA ALA A 316 6.85 37.77 -11.70
C ALA A 316 6.49 39.15 -11.12
N ALA A 317 7.32 39.76 -10.27
CA ALA A 317 6.99 41.02 -9.58
C ALA A 317 7.43 42.28 -10.32
N GLU A 318 8.16 42.19 -11.46
CA GLU A 318 8.53 43.35 -12.28
C GLU A 318 7.82 43.33 -13.63
N ARG A 319 6.52 43.62 -13.66
CA ARG A 319 5.87 44.27 -14.79
C ARG A 319 5.02 45.41 -14.27
N ASN A 320 5.61 46.59 -14.28
CA ASN A 320 4.95 47.87 -14.02
C ASN A 320 4.10 48.21 -15.25
N PRO A 321 2.76 48.43 -15.13
CA PRO A 321 1.93 48.91 -16.24
C PRO A 321 1.87 50.43 -16.23
N ALA A 322 2.88 51.07 -16.77
CA ALA A 322 2.81 52.51 -17.06
C ALA A 322 3.69 52.85 -18.29
N GLU A 323 3.24 52.47 -19.48
CA GLU A 323 3.67 53.16 -20.72
C GLU A 323 2.76 52.77 -21.89
N SER A 324 1.58 53.35 -21.95
CA SER A 324 0.80 53.46 -23.18
C SER A 324 -0.18 54.66 -23.11
N ALA A 325 0.37 55.85 -23.14
CA ALA A 325 -0.37 57.04 -23.53
C ALA A 325 0.59 57.97 -24.27
N ASN A 326 0.54 57.89 -25.58
CA ASN A 326 0.73 58.99 -26.52
C ASN A 326 1.23 58.47 -27.87
N LYS A 327 0.30 58.42 -28.83
CA LYS A 327 0.49 58.89 -30.21
C LYS A 327 -0.78 58.67 -30.99
N GLU A 328 -1.55 59.72 -31.10
CA GLU A 328 -2.28 60.09 -32.30
C GLU A 328 -1.45 61.16 -33.04
N PRO A 329 -1.73 61.45 -34.27
CA PRO A 329 -2.97 61.33 -35.03
C PRO A 329 -2.96 60.23 -36.11
#